data_92acc72004cce84dba159e22d80124d9
#
_entry.id   92acc72004cce84dba159e22d80124d9
#
_cell.length_a   1.000
_cell.length_b   1.000
_cell.length_c   1.000
_cell.angle_alpha   90.00
_cell.angle_beta   90.00
_cell.angle_gamma   90.00
#
_symmetry.space_group_name_H-M   'P 1'
#
loop_
_entity.id
_entity.type
_entity.pdbx_description
1 polymer ?
#
loop_
_entity_poly.entity_id
_entity_poly.type
_entity_poly.pdbx_seq_one_letter_code
_entity_poly.pdbx_strand_id
1 'polypeptide(L)'
;MAEKTLYTALGHFRCRRDKGRRYPVILMDHREFGMDPQEMTLWTALCWRLTDRQRAEDFYEQLSNGMGLFPRRSFSDCLDRLVTRGLVAKGSGTTDFDALYDLLGGLYVVPISSSFPLKVVTFLKLLRSGTAPALAAALFRRDRRTEPERHIMALSRCAPLSTAELVRCAEC
;
A
#
# COMPACT_ATOMS: atom_id res chain seq x y z
N MET A 1 -2.42 -17.13 -25.70
CA MET A 1 -1.42 -16.61 -24.74
C MET A 1 -2.20 -16.31 -23.46
N ALA A 2 -1.72 -16.71 -22.30
CA ALA A 2 -2.41 -16.43 -21.04
C ALA A 2 -2.25 -14.95 -20.70
N GLU A 3 -3.35 -14.27 -20.37
CA GLU A 3 -3.36 -12.90 -19.87
C GLU A 3 -2.68 -12.85 -18.50
N LYS A 4 -1.73 -11.94 -18.34
CA LYS A 4 -1.05 -11.70 -17.07
C LYS A 4 -1.73 -10.56 -16.34
N THR A 5 -1.95 -10.74 -15.04
CA THR A 5 -2.58 -9.70 -14.22
C THR A 5 -1.73 -9.46 -12.99
N LEU A 6 -1.44 -8.19 -12.73
CA LEU A 6 -0.71 -7.72 -11.55
C LEU A 6 -1.64 -6.97 -10.61
N TYR A 7 -1.36 -7.08 -9.32
CA TYR A 7 -2.11 -6.45 -8.24
C TYR A 7 -1.20 -5.70 -7.29
N THR A 8 -1.70 -4.59 -6.73
CA THR A 8 -1.05 -3.84 -5.64
C THR A 8 -2.10 -3.18 -4.77
N ALA A 9 -1.81 -3.06 -3.46
CA ALA A 9 -2.68 -2.36 -2.53
C ALA A 9 -2.55 -0.83 -2.66
N LEU A 10 -3.68 -0.13 -2.54
CA LEU A 10 -3.75 1.33 -2.58
C LEU A 10 -4.14 1.90 -1.21
N GLY A 11 -3.77 3.18 -1.02
CA GLY A 11 -4.04 3.90 0.22
C GLY A 11 -3.02 3.60 1.32
N HIS A 12 -3.31 4.06 2.52
CA HIS A 12 -2.44 3.82 3.66
C HIS A 12 -3.24 3.44 4.92
N PHE A 13 -2.64 2.59 5.72
CA PHE A 13 -3.21 2.08 6.96
C PHE A 13 -3.31 3.17 8.02
N ARG A 14 -4.47 3.22 8.69
CA ARG A 14 -4.69 4.03 9.89
C ARG A 14 -5.48 3.24 10.92
N CYS A 15 -5.16 3.40 12.19
CA CYS A 15 -5.95 2.86 13.27
C CYS A 15 -6.86 3.96 13.83
N ARG A 16 -8.16 3.80 13.71
CA ARG A 16 -9.16 4.69 14.29
C ARG A 16 -9.60 4.17 15.66
N ARG A 17 -9.93 5.07 16.56
CA ARG A 17 -10.51 4.73 17.86
C ARG A 17 -11.93 5.31 17.92
N ASP A 18 -12.91 4.45 18.15
CA ASP A 18 -14.28 4.86 18.42
C ASP A 18 -14.81 4.10 19.64
N LYS A 19 -15.46 4.82 20.57
CA LYS A 19 -16.02 4.26 21.82
C LYS A 19 -15.07 3.29 22.56
N GLY A 20 -13.76 3.61 22.60
CA GLY A 20 -12.74 2.81 23.25
C GLY A 20 -12.23 1.61 22.43
N ARG A 21 -12.84 1.26 21.32
CA ARG A 21 -12.39 0.20 20.43
C ARG A 21 -11.49 0.75 19.33
N ARG A 22 -10.46 -0.04 18.98
CA ARG A 22 -9.58 0.29 17.84
C ARG A 22 -10.00 -0.58 16.66
N TYR A 23 -10.14 0.04 15.50
CA TYR A 23 -10.40 -0.68 14.26
C TYR A 23 -9.53 -0.16 13.12
N PRO A 24 -9.10 -1.07 12.24
CA PRO A 24 -8.29 -0.71 11.09
C PRO A 24 -9.13 -0.02 10.02
N VAL A 25 -8.58 1.03 9.43
CA VAL A 25 -9.14 1.70 8.26
C VAL A 25 -8.04 1.97 7.25
N ILE A 26 -8.39 1.98 6.00
CA ILE A 26 -7.52 2.46 4.92
C ILE A 26 -7.97 3.86 4.54
N LEU A 27 -7.03 4.77 4.54
CA LEU A 27 -7.25 6.13 4.06
C LEU A 27 -6.77 6.25 2.61
N MET A 28 -7.68 6.70 1.74
CA MET A 28 -7.42 6.95 0.33
C MET A 28 -8.30 8.12 -0.13
N ASP A 29 -7.74 9.07 -0.85
CA ASP A 29 -8.45 10.28 -1.35
C ASP A 29 -9.28 10.99 -0.28
N HIS A 30 -8.70 11.17 0.91
CA HIS A 30 -9.36 11.75 2.09
C HIS A 30 -10.58 10.98 2.61
N ARG A 31 -10.85 9.77 2.09
CA ARG A 31 -11.92 8.88 2.55
C ARG A 31 -11.37 7.76 3.40
N GLU A 32 -12.13 7.38 4.42
CA GLU A 32 -11.79 6.25 5.28
C GLU A 32 -12.63 5.03 4.89
N PHE A 33 -11.95 3.91 4.66
CA PHE A 33 -12.56 2.64 4.32
C PHE A 33 -12.36 1.66 5.46
N GLY A 34 -13.45 1.32 6.14
CA GLY A 34 -13.43 0.23 7.13
C GLY A 34 -13.20 -1.10 6.43
N MET A 35 -12.44 -1.98 7.06
CA MET A 35 -12.11 -3.31 6.52
C MET A 35 -12.40 -4.38 7.56
N ASP A 36 -12.87 -5.51 7.11
CA ASP A 36 -12.92 -6.69 7.94
C ASP A 36 -11.52 -7.33 8.08
N PRO A 37 -11.31 -8.24 9.06
CA PRO A 37 -9.99 -8.84 9.28
C PRO A 37 -9.43 -9.59 8.07
N GLN A 38 -10.29 -10.21 7.27
CA GLN A 38 -9.85 -10.97 6.09
C GLN A 38 -9.46 -10.04 4.93
N GLU A 39 -10.25 -9.00 4.68
CA GLU A 39 -9.90 -7.94 3.72
C GLU A 39 -8.57 -7.26 4.12
N MET A 40 -8.39 -6.98 5.43
CA MET A 40 -7.15 -6.40 5.93
C MET A 40 -5.96 -7.33 5.73
N THR A 41 -6.13 -8.63 5.91
CA THR A 41 -5.09 -9.64 5.69
C THR A 41 -4.63 -9.62 4.23
N LEU A 42 -5.57 -9.66 3.28
CA LEU A 42 -5.23 -9.61 1.86
C LEU A 42 -4.62 -8.25 1.47
N TRP A 43 -5.19 -7.14 1.94
CA TRP A 43 -4.62 -5.82 1.67
C TRP A 43 -3.19 -5.71 2.19
N THR A 44 -2.91 -6.25 3.39
CA THR A 44 -1.56 -6.28 3.97
C THR A 44 -0.61 -7.15 3.14
N ALA A 45 -1.10 -8.28 2.62
CA ALA A 45 -0.32 -9.15 1.74
C ALA A 45 0.13 -8.45 0.46
N LEU A 46 -0.71 -7.56 -0.08
CA LEU A 46 -0.46 -6.79 -1.29
C LEU A 46 0.25 -5.45 -1.03
N CYS A 47 0.35 -5.02 0.24
CA CYS A 47 0.93 -3.73 0.59
C CYS A 47 2.42 -3.68 0.25
N TRP A 48 2.84 -2.64 -0.49
CA TRP A 48 4.22 -2.45 -0.98
C TRP A 48 4.74 -3.57 -1.89
N ARG A 49 3.84 -4.30 -2.54
CA ARG A 49 4.18 -5.38 -3.45
C ARG A 49 3.44 -5.22 -4.76
N LEU A 50 4.13 -5.60 -5.82
CA LEU A 50 3.56 -5.83 -7.12
C LEU A 50 3.59 -7.35 -7.34
N THR A 51 2.44 -7.98 -7.46
CA THR A 51 2.38 -9.45 -7.48
C THR A 51 1.27 -9.96 -8.38
N ASP A 52 1.49 -11.15 -8.93
CA ASP A 52 0.46 -11.89 -9.67
C ASP A 52 -0.58 -12.51 -8.72
N ARG A 53 -1.64 -13.05 -9.32
CA ARG A 53 -2.74 -13.66 -8.57
C ARG A 53 -2.30 -14.83 -7.69
N GLN A 54 -1.44 -15.72 -8.21
CA GLN A 54 -1.01 -16.92 -7.49
C GLN A 54 -0.22 -16.57 -6.23
N ARG A 55 0.75 -15.69 -6.37
CA ARG A 55 1.54 -15.23 -5.22
C ARG A 55 0.71 -14.45 -4.20
N ALA A 56 -0.27 -13.68 -4.67
CA ALA A 56 -1.20 -12.96 -3.78
C ALA A 56 -2.02 -13.96 -2.94
N GLU A 57 -2.49 -15.05 -3.55
CA GLU A 57 -3.22 -16.12 -2.89
C GLU A 57 -2.35 -16.87 -1.88
N ASP A 58 -1.13 -17.24 -2.26
CA ASP A 58 -0.16 -17.88 -1.36
C ASP A 58 0.11 -17.03 -0.10
N PHE A 59 0.33 -15.72 -0.28
CA PHE A 59 0.51 -14.80 0.85
C PHE A 59 -0.73 -14.66 1.72
N TYR A 60 -1.91 -14.58 1.11
CA TYR A 60 -3.17 -14.52 1.84
C TYR A 60 -3.39 -15.78 2.68
N GLU A 61 -3.13 -16.95 2.13
CA GLU A 61 -3.25 -18.21 2.84
C GLU A 61 -2.27 -18.33 4.01
N GLN A 62 -1.00 -18.00 3.78
CA GLN A 62 0.01 -17.99 4.83
C GLN A 62 -0.38 -17.10 6.01
N LEU A 63 -0.85 -15.88 5.75
CA LEU A 63 -1.26 -14.95 6.79
C LEU A 63 -2.56 -15.36 7.47
N SER A 64 -3.53 -15.88 6.71
CA SER A 64 -4.83 -16.29 7.22
C SER A 64 -4.75 -17.52 8.12
N ASN A 65 -3.87 -18.48 7.80
CA ASN A 65 -3.67 -19.69 8.61
C ASN A 65 -3.17 -19.36 10.02
N GLY A 66 -2.39 -18.29 10.18
CA GLY A 66 -1.90 -17.84 11.48
C GLY A 66 -2.93 -17.09 12.33
N MET A 67 -4.05 -16.65 11.76
CA MET A 67 -4.99 -15.76 12.46
C MET A 67 -6.24 -16.46 13.02
N GLY A 68 -6.48 -17.74 12.71
CA GLY A 68 -7.66 -18.48 13.19
C GLY A 68 -9.01 -17.86 12.79
N LEU A 69 -9.07 -17.20 11.64
CA LEU A 69 -10.28 -16.52 11.17
C LEU A 69 -11.33 -17.50 10.67
N PHE A 70 -12.51 -17.52 11.29
CA PHE A 70 -13.66 -18.32 10.87
C PHE A 70 -14.96 -17.48 10.95
N PRO A 71 -15.91 -17.62 10.00
CA PRO A 71 -15.82 -18.38 8.74
C PRO A 71 -14.84 -17.75 7.77
N ARG A 72 -14.14 -18.57 7.00
CA ARG A 72 -13.10 -18.12 6.07
C ARG A 72 -13.72 -17.76 4.72
N ARG A 73 -13.57 -16.51 4.31
CA ARG A 73 -13.96 -16.06 2.98
C ARG A 73 -12.91 -16.53 1.97
N SER A 74 -13.33 -16.82 0.74
CA SER A 74 -12.38 -17.19 -0.31
C SER A 74 -11.45 -16.02 -0.64
N PHE A 75 -10.25 -16.34 -1.12
CA PHE A 75 -9.31 -15.33 -1.63
C PHE A 75 -9.96 -14.48 -2.73
N SER A 76 -10.65 -15.14 -3.67
CA SER A 76 -11.33 -14.47 -4.79
C SER A 76 -12.35 -13.44 -4.31
N ASP A 77 -13.23 -13.83 -3.38
CA ASP A 77 -14.24 -12.91 -2.84
C ASP A 77 -13.62 -11.71 -2.13
N CYS A 78 -12.53 -11.91 -1.37
CA CYS A 78 -11.81 -10.82 -0.73
C CYS A 78 -11.16 -9.90 -1.77
N LEU A 79 -10.52 -10.46 -2.80
CA LEU A 79 -9.86 -9.71 -3.85
C LEU A 79 -10.85 -8.88 -4.66
N ASP A 80 -11.95 -9.49 -5.10
CA ASP A 80 -12.99 -8.82 -5.90
C ASP A 80 -13.60 -7.65 -5.13
N ARG A 81 -13.85 -7.82 -3.84
CA ARG A 81 -14.33 -6.74 -2.97
C ARG A 81 -13.33 -5.59 -2.86
N LEU A 82 -12.05 -5.89 -2.66
CA LEU A 82 -11.00 -4.87 -2.56
C LEU A 82 -10.82 -4.11 -3.88
N VAL A 83 -10.85 -4.82 -5.01
CA VAL A 83 -10.78 -4.22 -6.35
C VAL A 83 -12.00 -3.34 -6.61
N THR A 84 -13.22 -3.84 -6.34
CA THR A 84 -14.48 -3.08 -6.52
C THR A 84 -14.50 -1.81 -5.67
N ARG A 85 -13.94 -1.85 -4.46
CA ARG A 85 -13.82 -0.69 -3.56
C ARG A 85 -12.65 0.23 -3.94
N GLY A 86 -11.85 -0.11 -4.94
CA GLY A 86 -10.69 0.66 -5.36
C GLY A 86 -9.52 0.62 -4.38
N LEU A 87 -9.50 -0.33 -3.42
CA LEU A 87 -8.44 -0.47 -2.42
C LEU A 87 -7.29 -1.37 -2.91
N VAL A 88 -7.49 -2.05 -4.04
CA VAL A 88 -6.49 -2.81 -4.78
C VAL A 88 -6.60 -2.40 -6.23
N ALA A 89 -5.48 -1.99 -6.81
CA ALA A 89 -5.37 -1.79 -8.26
C ALA A 89 -5.00 -3.11 -8.94
N LYS A 90 -5.51 -3.29 -10.15
CA LYS A 90 -5.13 -4.37 -11.05
C LYS A 90 -4.73 -3.82 -12.40
N GLY A 91 -3.75 -4.42 -13.04
CA GLY A 91 -3.41 -4.17 -14.43
C GLY A 91 -3.24 -5.49 -15.15
N SER A 92 -3.70 -5.56 -16.39
CA SER A 92 -3.71 -6.76 -17.22
C SER A 92 -3.00 -6.53 -18.54
N GLY A 93 -2.31 -7.55 -19.05
CA GLY A 93 -1.61 -7.45 -20.32
C GLY A 93 -1.14 -8.79 -20.86
N THR A 94 -0.57 -8.79 -22.03
CA THR A 94 0.00 -9.98 -22.66
C THR A 94 1.38 -10.32 -22.11
N THR A 95 2.09 -9.32 -21.60
CA THR A 95 3.39 -9.45 -20.94
C THR A 95 3.33 -8.82 -19.54
N ASP A 96 4.32 -9.10 -18.69
CA ASP A 96 4.44 -8.47 -17.38
C ASP A 96 4.59 -6.94 -17.51
N PHE A 97 5.23 -6.49 -18.59
CA PHE A 97 5.43 -5.07 -18.87
C PHE A 97 4.10 -4.39 -19.25
N ASP A 98 3.29 -5.01 -20.10
CA ASP A 98 1.98 -4.49 -20.47
C ASP A 98 1.05 -4.40 -19.25
N ALA A 99 1.03 -5.46 -18.42
CA ALA A 99 0.24 -5.49 -17.20
C ALA A 99 0.68 -4.41 -16.19
N LEU A 100 2.00 -4.17 -16.08
CA LEU A 100 2.56 -3.09 -15.27
C LEU A 100 2.16 -1.72 -15.81
N TYR A 101 2.26 -1.51 -17.11
CA TYR A 101 1.91 -0.25 -17.75
C TYR A 101 0.42 0.07 -17.58
N ASP A 102 -0.46 -0.92 -17.79
CA ASP A 102 -1.90 -0.79 -17.56
C ASP A 102 -2.21 -0.44 -16.09
N LEU A 103 -1.57 -1.15 -15.14
CA LEU A 103 -1.75 -0.88 -13.71
C LEU A 103 -1.31 0.53 -13.34
N LEU A 104 -0.14 0.96 -13.79
CA LEU A 104 0.43 2.26 -13.43
C LEU A 104 -0.27 3.42 -14.16
N GLY A 105 -0.80 3.20 -15.36
CA GLY A 105 -1.46 4.24 -16.16
C GLY A 105 -2.64 4.91 -15.46
N GLY A 106 -3.35 4.18 -14.60
CA GLY A 106 -4.48 4.67 -13.82
C GLY A 106 -4.13 5.20 -12.42
N LEU A 107 -2.85 5.20 -12.02
CA LEU A 107 -2.43 5.56 -10.66
C LEU A 107 -1.75 6.92 -10.61
N TYR A 108 -2.03 7.64 -9.51
CA TYR A 108 -1.35 8.89 -9.16
C TYR A 108 -0.37 8.64 -8.02
N VAL A 109 0.81 9.24 -8.13
CA VAL A 109 1.81 9.18 -7.08
C VAL A 109 1.65 10.37 -6.14
N VAL A 110 1.36 10.09 -4.88
CA VAL A 110 1.27 11.10 -3.83
C VAL A 110 2.45 10.93 -2.88
N PRO A 111 3.35 11.91 -2.79
CA PRO A 111 4.52 11.80 -1.92
C PRO A 111 4.08 11.85 -0.45
N ILE A 112 4.42 10.81 0.31
CA ILE A 112 4.26 10.84 1.77
C ILE A 112 5.40 11.67 2.34
N SER A 113 5.13 12.96 2.61
CA SER A 113 6.11 13.81 3.27
C SER A 113 6.11 13.54 4.77
N SER A 114 7.14 12.90 5.29
CA SER A 114 7.37 12.84 6.74
C SER A 114 8.10 14.12 7.18
N SER A 115 7.36 15.10 7.67
CA SER A 115 7.97 16.26 8.30
C SER A 115 8.71 15.85 9.59
N PHE A 116 9.80 16.55 9.91
CA PHE A 116 10.57 16.26 11.13
C PHE A 116 9.71 16.24 12.40
N PRO A 117 8.76 17.19 12.62
CA PRO A 117 7.85 17.15 13.76
C PRO A 117 7.00 15.86 13.80
N LEU A 118 6.53 15.39 12.64
CA LEU A 118 5.76 14.15 12.57
C LEU A 118 6.60 12.92 12.95
N LYS A 119 7.87 12.90 12.54
CA LYS A 119 8.81 11.83 12.95
C LYS A 119 9.02 11.81 14.47
N VAL A 120 9.17 12.98 15.09
CA VAL A 120 9.31 13.09 16.56
C VAL A 120 8.05 12.60 17.28
N VAL A 121 6.88 13.03 16.85
CA VAL A 121 5.61 12.58 17.43
C VAL A 121 5.41 11.07 17.26
N THR A 122 5.76 10.53 16.10
CA THR A 122 5.68 9.08 15.84
C THR A 122 6.68 8.31 16.69
N PHE A 123 7.90 8.79 16.84
CA PHE A 123 8.92 8.23 17.73
C PHE A 123 8.42 8.12 19.18
N LEU A 124 7.90 9.22 19.71
CA LEU A 124 7.35 9.23 21.07
C LEU A 124 6.17 8.27 21.24
N LYS A 125 5.30 8.17 20.23
CA LYS A 125 4.18 7.20 20.23
C LYS A 125 4.68 5.76 20.24
N LEU A 126 5.71 5.43 19.46
CA LEU A 126 6.32 4.09 19.43
C LEU A 126 6.95 3.73 20.78
N LEU A 127 7.68 4.66 21.40
CA LEU A 127 8.23 4.43 22.74
C LEU A 127 7.13 4.17 23.78
N ARG A 128 6.03 4.94 23.74
CA ARG A 128 4.87 4.73 24.63
C ARG A 128 4.14 3.41 24.36
N SER A 129 4.23 2.86 23.17
CA SER A 129 3.67 1.54 22.83
C SER A 129 4.59 0.37 23.18
N GLY A 130 5.75 0.63 23.80
CA GLY A 130 6.70 -0.42 24.19
C GLY A 130 7.66 -0.86 23.10
N THR A 131 7.73 -0.13 21.98
CA THR A 131 8.70 -0.43 20.90
C THR A 131 10.12 -0.13 21.39
N ALA A 132 11.06 -1.04 21.11
CA ALA A 132 12.46 -0.85 21.47
C ALA A 132 13.02 0.46 20.88
N PRO A 133 13.75 1.28 21.69
CA PRO A 133 14.25 2.60 21.25
C PRO A 133 15.09 2.54 19.98
N ALA A 134 15.86 1.49 19.78
CA ALA A 134 16.68 1.27 18.58
C ALA A 134 15.82 1.13 17.29
N LEU A 135 14.65 0.45 17.40
CA LEU A 135 13.70 0.32 16.29
C LEU A 135 12.97 1.65 16.05
N ALA A 136 12.54 2.33 17.10
CA ALA A 136 11.91 3.65 16.97
C ALA A 136 12.86 4.68 16.33
N ALA A 137 14.17 4.65 16.66
CA ALA A 137 15.19 5.52 16.08
C ALA A 137 15.42 5.30 14.59
N ALA A 138 14.98 4.16 14.03
CA ALA A 138 15.04 3.91 12.59
C ALA A 138 14.24 4.94 11.76
N LEU A 139 13.24 5.60 12.35
CA LEU A 139 12.49 6.70 11.73
C LEU A 139 13.37 7.91 11.36
N PHE A 140 14.50 8.09 12.06
CA PHE A 140 15.43 9.19 11.81
C PHE A 140 16.59 8.81 10.91
N ARG A 141 16.68 7.52 10.50
CA ARG A 141 17.69 7.12 9.52
C ARG A 141 17.49 7.92 8.24
N ARG A 142 18.62 8.41 7.72
CA ARG A 142 18.64 9.16 6.48
C ARG A 142 18.27 8.23 5.33
N ASP A 143 17.19 8.53 4.67
CA ASP A 143 16.72 7.80 3.49
C ASP A 143 17.74 8.00 2.36
N ARG A 144 18.44 6.95 1.97
CA ARG A 144 19.45 7.01 0.89
C ARG A 144 18.71 6.85 -0.44
N ARG A 145 18.03 7.91 -0.85
CA ARG A 145 17.36 7.94 -2.15
C ARG A 145 18.38 8.07 -3.27
N THR A 146 18.16 7.34 -4.33
CA THR A 146 18.88 7.49 -5.58
C THR A 146 18.54 8.83 -6.25
N GLU A 147 19.33 9.28 -7.21
CA GLU A 147 19.04 10.51 -7.97
C GLU A 147 17.66 10.47 -8.65
N PRO A 148 17.29 9.39 -9.38
CA PRO A 148 15.97 9.28 -9.99
C PRO A 148 14.83 9.38 -8.97
N GLU A 149 14.97 8.71 -7.81
CA GLU A 149 13.95 8.77 -6.74
C GLU A 149 13.79 10.19 -6.19
N ARG A 150 14.89 10.94 -6.04
CA ARG A 150 14.84 12.34 -5.61
C ARG A 150 14.13 13.22 -6.63
N HIS A 151 14.41 13.02 -7.91
CA HIS A 151 13.77 13.75 -9.00
C HIS A 151 12.26 13.47 -9.04
N ILE A 152 11.84 12.22 -9.04
CA ILE A 152 10.43 11.81 -8.98
C ILE A 152 9.73 12.41 -7.77
N MET A 153 10.36 12.37 -6.59
CA MET A 153 9.78 12.95 -5.37
C MET A 153 9.68 14.48 -5.43
N ALA A 154 10.58 15.15 -6.12
CA ALA A 154 10.50 16.58 -6.33
C ALA A 154 9.33 16.95 -7.26
N LEU A 155 9.19 16.25 -8.37
CA LEU A 155 8.08 16.42 -9.33
C LEU A 155 6.72 16.17 -8.67
N SER A 156 6.58 15.07 -7.93
CA SER A 156 5.34 14.69 -7.26
C SER A 156 4.90 15.66 -6.15
N ARG A 157 5.82 16.51 -5.64
CA ARG A 157 5.49 17.57 -4.67
C ARG A 157 4.90 18.80 -5.32
N CYS A 158 5.21 19.05 -6.58
CA CYS A 158 4.74 20.23 -7.32
C CYS A 158 3.30 20.05 -7.80
N ALA A 159 2.92 18.82 -8.19
CA ALA A 159 1.57 18.50 -8.66
C ALA A 159 1.28 17.01 -8.46
N PRO A 160 0.00 16.62 -8.31
CA PRO A 160 -0.39 15.22 -8.37
C PRO A 160 -0.25 14.72 -9.82
N LEU A 161 0.87 14.07 -10.11
CA LEU A 161 1.18 13.55 -11.43
C LEU A 161 0.77 12.08 -11.51
N SER A 162 0.21 11.69 -12.65
CA SER A 162 0.05 10.28 -12.98
C SER A 162 1.42 9.63 -13.17
N THR A 163 1.48 8.32 -12.99
CA THR A 163 2.75 7.60 -13.17
C THR A 163 3.28 7.76 -14.60
N ALA A 164 2.40 7.82 -15.60
CA ALA A 164 2.78 8.03 -16.99
C ALA A 164 3.43 9.41 -17.21
N GLU A 165 2.89 10.47 -16.59
CA GLU A 165 3.49 11.81 -16.62
C GLU A 165 4.84 11.86 -15.91
N LEU A 166 4.96 11.15 -14.76
CA LEU A 166 6.24 11.06 -14.04
C LEU A 166 7.33 10.38 -14.87
N VAL A 167 7.01 9.31 -15.57
CA VAL A 167 7.96 8.62 -16.46
C VAL A 167 8.40 9.56 -17.57
N ARG A 168 7.47 10.23 -18.25
CA ARG A 168 7.80 11.21 -19.31
C ARG A 168 8.66 12.36 -18.81
N CYS A 169 8.40 12.89 -17.61
CA CYS A 169 9.21 13.95 -17.02
C CYS A 169 10.58 13.45 -16.52
N ALA A 170 10.71 12.18 -16.20
CA ALA A 170 11.99 11.61 -15.75
C ALA A 170 12.93 11.24 -16.92
N GLU A 171 12.40 11.09 -18.14
CA GLU A 171 13.17 10.82 -19.37
C GLU A 171 13.70 12.11 -20.06
N CYS A 172 13.21 13.28 -19.64
CA CYS A 172 13.69 14.59 -20.08
C CYS A 172 14.79 15.13 -19.17
#